data_314feb725a38c8f737be846b85c279e8
#
_entry.id   314feb725a38c8f737be846b85c279e8
#
_cell.length_a   1.000
_cell.length_b   1.000
_cell.length_c   1.000
_cell.angle_alpha   90.00
_cell.angle_beta   90.00
_cell.angle_gamma   90.00
#
_symmetry.space_group_name_H-M   'P 1'
#
loop_
_entity.id
_entity.type
_entity.pdbx_description
1 polymer ?
#
loop_
_entity_poly.entity_id
_entity_poly.type
_entity_poly.pdbx_seq_one_letter_code
_entity_poly.pdbx_strand_id
1 'polypeptide(L)'
;MSVAPDGSYASLDGEKAHMEMRAMCSAPLTITKQPQFYYRIVEQNPYSWIPCFYTTVKAQNETTVIGTVFYPTELKDQAAGANQFTLDESGKNPVLRYTVNGQKYAYEISDSGVKAL
;
A
#
# COMPACT_ATOMS: atom_id res chain seq x y z
N MET A 1 -5.19 -0.86 -13.29
CA MET A 1 -4.18 -0.26 -12.39
C MET A 1 -4.31 1.24 -12.37
N SER A 2 -4.57 1.83 -11.23
CA SER A 2 -4.73 3.27 -11.05
C SER A 2 -4.07 3.76 -9.76
N VAL A 3 -3.84 5.06 -9.69
CA VAL A 3 -3.35 5.75 -8.48
C VAL A 3 -4.35 6.86 -8.18
N ALA A 4 -4.70 7.03 -6.91
CA ALA A 4 -5.55 8.14 -6.48
C ALA A 4 -4.93 9.49 -6.90
N PRO A 5 -5.73 10.50 -7.24
CA PRO A 5 -5.22 11.80 -7.68
C PRO A 5 -4.30 12.49 -6.67
N ASP A 6 -4.50 12.23 -5.39
CA ASP A 6 -3.68 12.75 -4.27
C ASP A 6 -2.47 11.85 -3.95
N GLY A 7 -2.29 10.73 -4.64
CA GLY A 7 -1.21 9.78 -4.39
C GLY A 7 -1.35 8.96 -3.10
N SER A 8 -2.52 8.94 -2.47
CA SER A 8 -2.73 8.30 -1.17
C SER A 8 -2.87 6.77 -1.25
N TYR A 9 -3.30 6.25 -2.38
CA TYR A 9 -3.40 4.81 -2.62
C TYR A 9 -3.25 4.44 -4.09
N ALA A 10 -2.97 3.16 -4.34
CA ALA A 10 -2.98 2.56 -5.67
C ALA A 10 -3.97 1.41 -5.71
N SER A 11 -4.51 1.10 -6.88
CA SER A 11 -5.44 -0.02 -7.05
C SER A 11 -5.18 -0.82 -8.31
N LEU A 12 -5.51 -2.10 -8.24
CA LEU A 12 -5.45 -3.05 -9.33
C LEU A 12 -6.79 -3.78 -9.43
N ASP A 13 -7.44 -3.63 -10.58
CA ASP A 13 -8.67 -4.36 -10.89
C ASP A 13 -8.34 -5.56 -11.77
N GLY A 14 -8.71 -6.74 -11.32
CA GLY A 14 -8.77 -7.96 -12.10
C GLY A 14 -10.19 -8.23 -12.57
N GLU A 15 -10.42 -9.38 -13.21
CA GLU A 15 -11.75 -9.76 -13.71
C GLU A 15 -12.76 -10.02 -12.58
N LYS A 16 -12.30 -10.51 -11.42
CA LYS A 16 -13.15 -10.94 -10.30
C LYS A 16 -12.80 -10.30 -8.97
N ALA A 17 -11.66 -9.66 -8.89
CA ALA A 17 -11.13 -9.12 -7.64
C ALA A 17 -10.53 -7.74 -7.85
N HIS A 18 -10.58 -6.95 -6.79
CA HIS A 18 -9.92 -5.67 -6.64
C HIS A 18 -8.85 -5.76 -5.55
N MET A 19 -7.73 -5.12 -5.75
CA MET A 19 -6.71 -4.97 -4.72
C MET A 19 -6.38 -3.49 -4.55
N GLU A 20 -6.43 -3.02 -3.33
CA GLU A 20 -5.98 -1.70 -2.95
C GLU A 20 -4.64 -1.81 -2.21
N MET A 21 -3.69 -0.96 -2.57
CA MET A 21 -2.41 -0.82 -1.91
C MET A 21 -2.35 0.56 -1.26
N ARG A 22 -2.12 0.60 0.03
CA ARG A 22 -1.87 1.83 0.78
C ARG A 22 -0.50 1.78 1.42
N ALA A 23 0.27 2.83 1.22
CA ALA A 23 1.53 3.04 1.92
C ALA A 23 1.37 4.20 2.90
N MET A 24 1.92 4.03 4.10
CA MET A 24 1.80 4.98 5.21
C MET A 24 3.17 5.26 5.79
N CYS A 25 3.38 6.52 6.15
CA CYS A 25 4.60 6.99 6.76
C CYS A 25 4.28 8.26 7.57
N SER A 26 5.02 8.53 8.64
CA SER A 26 4.95 9.83 9.35
C SER A 26 5.52 10.98 8.53
N ALA A 27 6.44 10.68 7.58
CA ALA A 27 6.94 11.65 6.62
C ALA A 27 6.03 11.75 5.38
N PRO A 28 6.05 12.88 4.64
CA PRO A 28 5.30 13.01 3.40
C PRO A 28 5.61 11.89 2.42
N LEU A 29 4.55 11.23 1.95
CA LEU A 29 4.61 10.07 1.08
C LEU A 29 3.69 10.28 -0.11
N THR A 30 4.12 9.86 -1.29
CA THR A 30 3.30 9.82 -2.50
C THR A 30 3.47 8.50 -3.23
N ILE A 31 2.39 8.01 -3.82
CA ILE A 31 2.40 6.86 -4.72
C ILE A 31 2.24 7.36 -6.14
N THR A 32 3.10 6.91 -7.04
CA THR A 32 3.02 7.21 -8.46
C THR A 32 3.03 5.93 -9.29
N LYS A 33 2.38 5.98 -10.44
CA LYS A 33 2.43 4.91 -11.44
C LYS A 33 3.47 5.27 -12.49
N GLN A 34 4.40 4.37 -12.74
CA GLN A 34 5.38 4.53 -13.81
C GLN A 34 5.37 3.30 -14.72
N PRO A 35 5.38 3.47 -16.05
CA PRO A 35 5.34 2.37 -17.00
C PRO A 35 6.74 1.83 -17.28
N GLN A 36 7.54 1.52 -16.26
CA GLN A 36 8.97 1.31 -16.49
C GLN A 36 9.52 0.03 -15.86
N PHE A 37 8.95 -1.11 -16.14
CA PHE A 37 9.78 -2.28 -15.98
C PHE A 37 9.73 -3.13 -17.23
N TYR A 38 10.91 -3.42 -17.75
CA TYR A 38 11.14 -4.23 -18.89
C TYR A 38 11.44 -5.65 -18.38
N TYR A 39 10.49 -6.55 -18.52
CA TYR A 39 10.70 -7.95 -18.19
C TYR A 39 10.74 -8.80 -19.43
N ARG A 40 11.79 -9.59 -19.58
CA ARG A 40 11.87 -10.60 -20.62
C ARG A 40 11.10 -11.84 -20.19
N ILE A 41 9.93 -12.05 -20.76
CA ILE A 41 9.24 -13.33 -20.66
C ILE A 41 9.83 -14.22 -21.77
N VAL A 42 10.45 -15.31 -21.35
CA VAL A 42 11.07 -16.28 -22.23
C VAL A 42 9.98 -16.95 -23.06
N GLU A 43 10.12 -16.93 -24.38
CA GLU A 43 9.51 -17.76 -25.41
C GLU A 43 8.35 -17.20 -26.25
N GLN A 44 7.41 -16.41 -25.78
CA GLN A 44 6.29 -15.96 -26.62
C GLN A 44 6.12 -14.44 -26.77
N ASN A 45 6.60 -13.70 -25.81
CA ASN A 45 6.64 -12.23 -25.89
C ASN A 45 7.91 -11.76 -25.17
N PRO A 46 9.02 -11.55 -25.88
CA PRO A 46 10.33 -11.33 -25.26
C PRO A 46 10.40 -10.06 -24.42
N TYR A 47 9.41 -9.17 -24.53
CA TYR A 47 9.39 -7.91 -23.81
C TYR A 47 7.96 -7.49 -23.46
N SER A 48 7.64 -7.35 -22.20
CA SER A 48 6.41 -6.73 -21.78
C SER A 48 6.68 -5.60 -20.78
N TRP A 49 5.93 -4.53 -20.92
CA TRP A 49 5.92 -3.44 -19.96
C TRP A 49 5.08 -3.86 -18.76
N ILE A 50 5.71 -3.94 -17.60
CA ILE A 50 4.99 -4.17 -16.34
C ILE A 50 4.77 -2.81 -15.70
N PRO A 51 3.52 -2.39 -15.50
CA PRO A 51 3.25 -1.18 -14.75
C PRO A 51 3.68 -1.37 -13.30
N CYS A 52 4.44 -0.42 -12.77
CA CYS A 52 4.91 -0.42 -11.41
C CYS A 52 4.35 0.76 -10.63
N PHE A 53 4.13 0.56 -9.34
CA PHE A 53 3.90 1.63 -8.40
C PHE A 53 5.19 1.98 -7.68
N TYR A 54 5.45 3.28 -7.59
CA TYR A 54 6.57 3.81 -6.83
C TYR A 54 6.02 4.55 -5.61
N THR A 55 6.48 4.15 -4.45
CA THR A 55 6.25 4.88 -3.21
C THR A 55 7.46 5.76 -2.94
N THR A 56 7.26 7.06 -2.94
CA THR A 56 8.30 8.05 -2.67
C THR A 56 8.04 8.69 -1.32
N VAL A 57 9.05 8.71 -0.47
CA VAL A 57 9.01 9.32 0.86
C VAL A 57 10.08 10.41 0.93
N LYS A 58 9.69 11.59 1.41
CA LYS A 58 10.65 12.62 1.80
C LYS A 58 11.10 12.36 3.22
N ALA A 59 12.20 11.63 3.37
CA ALA A 59 12.79 11.32 4.68
C ALA A 59 13.10 12.60 5.46
N GLN A 60 12.72 12.62 6.74
CA GLN A 60 12.94 13.74 7.65
C GLN A 60 13.90 13.39 8.78
N ASN A 61 14.13 12.11 9.03
CA ASN A 61 14.96 11.56 10.08
C ASN A 61 15.92 10.49 9.53
N GLU A 62 16.89 10.07 10.34
CA GLU A 62 17.83 9.00 10.00
C GLU A 62 17.13 7.67 9.72
N THR A 63 16.02 7.41 10.41
CA THR A 63 15.18 6.23 10.22
C THR A 63 13.80 6.64 9.74
N THR A 64 13.32 5.99 8.69
CA THR A 64 11.99 6.19 8.16
C THR A 64 11.28 4.85 8.08
N VAL A 65 10.11 4.75 8.71
CA VAL A 65 9.27 3.55 8.66
C VAL A 65 8.17 3.74 7.63
N ILE A 66 8.03 2.78 6.74
CA ILE A 66 6.96 2.73 5.73
C ILE A 66 6.13 1.47 6.00
N GLY A 67 4.86 1.67 6.34
CA GLY A 67 3.88 0.59 6.42
C GLY A 67 3.14 0.45 5.11
N THR A 68 3.09 -0.74 4.54
CA THR A 68 2.32 -1.01 3.32
C THR A 68 1.27 -2.08 3.58
N VAL A 69 0.03 -1.78 3.21
CA VAL A 69 -1.10 -2.70 3.30
C VAL A 69 -1.61 -3.02 1.90
N PHE A 70 -1.73 -4.29 1.60
CA PHE A 70 -2.42 -4.82 0.43
C PHE A 70 -3.76 -5.36 0.88
N TYR A 71 -4.85 -4.80 0.35
CA TYR A 71 -6.20 -5.15 0.72
C TYR A 71 -6.98 -5.70 -0.48
N PRO A 72 -7.09 -7.03 -0.61
CA PRO A 72 -7.90 -7.64 -1.64
C PRO A 72 -9.38 -7.63 -1.26
N THR A 73 -10.26 -7.32 -2.22
CA THR A 73 -11.72 -7.40 -2.09
C THR A 73 -12.34 -8.02 -3.33
N GLU A 74 -13.56 -8.52 -3.22
CA GLU A 74 -14.37 -8.81 -4.40
C GLU A 74 -14.80 -7.50 -5.08
N LEU A 75 -14.92 -7.50 -6.41
CA LEU A 75 -15.30 -6.29 -7.15
C LEU A 75 -16.61 -5.65 -6.68
N LYS A 76 -17.58 -6.47 -6.25
CA LYS A 76 -18.88 -6.01 -5.76
C LYS A 76 -18.84 -5.27 -4.41
N ASP A 77 -17.77 -5.48 -3.63
CA ASP A 77 -17.65 -4.98 -2.25
C ASP A 77 -16.76 -3.74 -2.17
N GLN A 78 -16.52 -3.10 -3.32
CA GLN A 78 -15.69 -1.89 -3.39
C GLN A 78 -16.38 -0.70 -2.71
N ALA A 79 -16.04 -0.47 -1.47
CA ALA A 79 -16.19 0.84 -0.83
C ALA A 79 -14.84 1.58 -0.90
N ALA A 80 -14.41 1.91 -2.12
CA ALA A 80 -13.18 2.67 -2.31
C ALA A 80 -13.23 3.98 -1.51
N GLY A 81 -12.26 4.18 -0.63
CA GLY A 81 -12.13 5.39 0.17
C GLY A 81 -12.78 5.35 1.56
N ALA A 82 -13.59 4.35 1.90
CA ALA A 82 -14.15 4.22 3.25
C ALA A 82 -13.14 3.64 4.26
N ASN A 83 -12.10 2.99 3.77
CA ASN A 83 -11.08 2.37 4.61
C ASN A 83 -10.03 3.40 5.03
N GLN A 84 -9.79 3.50 6.33
CA GLN A 84 -8.79 4.39 6.89
C GLN A 84 -7.59 3.59 7.37
N PHE A 85 -6.39 4.06 7.04
CA PHE A 85 -5.13 3.44 7.44
C PHE A 85 -4.22 4.51 8.01
N THR A 86 -3.63 4.25 9.17
CA THR A 86 -2.67 5.15 9.82
C THR A 86 -1.51 4.37 10.40
N LEU A 87 -0.32 4.95 10.37
CA LEU A 87 0.86 4.47 11.05
C LEU A 87 1.20 5.46 12.17
N ASP A 88 1.18 4.98 13.41
CA ASP A 88 1.53 5.75 14.59
C ASP A 88 2.96 5.35 15.02
N GLU A 89 3.88 6.27 14.91
CA GLU A 89 5.30 6.10 15.27
C GLU A 89 5.67 6.84 16.57
N SER A 90 4.68 7.32 17.34
CA SER A 90 4.93 8.08 18.57
C SER A 90 5.45 7.22 19.74
N GLY A 91 5.24 5.91 19.69
CA GLY A 91 5.68 4.95 20.68
C GLY A 91 7.05 4.34 20.39
N LYS A 92 7.47 3.37 21.25
CA LYS A 92 8.69 2.60 21.05
C LYS A 92 8.66 1.79 19.75
N ASN A 93 7.50 1.20 19.45
CA ASN A 93 7.26 0.41 18.26
C ASN A 93 6.14 1.07 17.42
N PRO A 94 6.24 1.06 16.09
CA PRO A 94 5.17 1.55 15.23
C PRO A 94 3.88 0.74 15.42
N VAL A 95 2.74 1.44 15.40
CA VAL A 95 1.41 0.83 15.46
C VAL A 95 0.65 1.14 14.18
N LEU A 96 0.35 0.10 13.41
CA LEU A 96 -0.55 0.17 12.27
C LEU A 96 -1.99 0.10 12.77
N ARG A 97 -2.79 1.10 12.45
CA ARG A 97 -4.23 1.14 12.73
C ARG A 97 -5.00 1.24 11.42
N TYR A 98 -6.06 0.47 11.30
CA TYR A 98 -6.91 0.59 10.14
C TYR A 98 -8.38 0.24 10.46
N THR A 99 -9.27 0.81 9.66
CA THR A 99 -10.71 0.53 9.71
C THR A 99 -11.13 -0.01 8.36
N VAL A 100 -11.73 -1.17 8.36
CA VAL A 100 -12.26 -1.84 7.17
C VAL A 100 -13.69 -2.25 7.45
N ASN A 101 -14.62 -1.85 6.60
CA ASN A 101 -16.05 -2.13 6.77
C ASN A 101 -16.59 -1.77 8.17
N GLY A 102 -16.09 -0.64 8.73
CA GLY A 102 -16.46 -0.18 10.06
C GLY A 102 -15.78 -0.91 11.23
N GLN A 103 -15.06 -2.00 10.97
CA GLN A 103 -14.31 -2.73 11.99
C GLN A 103 -12.90 -2.16 12.13
N LYS A 104 -12.47 -1.93 13.38
CA LYS A 104 -11.17 -1.36 13.71
C LYS A 104 -10.17 -2.45 14.06
N TYR A 105 -8.95 -2.29 13.57
CA TYR A 105 -7.82 -3.17 13.83
C TYR A 105 -6.61 -2.34 14.24
N ALA A 106 -5.77 -2.89 15.10
CA ALA A 106 -4.49 -2.30 15.48
C ALA A 106 -3.44 -3.38 15.66
N TYR A 107 -2.24 -3.14 15.14
CA TYR A 107 -1.11 -4.06 15.22
C TYR A 107 0.15 -3.29 15.58
N GLU A 108 0.83 -3.74 16.62
CA GLU A 108 2.18 -3.29 16.96
C GLU A 108 3.20 -4.06 16.12
N ILE A 109 4.16 -3.36 15.55
CA ILE A 109 5.23 -3.93 14.72
C ILE A 109 6.55 -3.77 15.46
N SER A 110 7.24 -4.89 15.70
CA SER A 110 8.53 -4.91 16.39
C SER A 110 9.50 -5.89 15.75
N ASP A 111 10.76 -5.89 16.18
CA ASP A 111 11.77 -6.85 15.73
C ASP A 111 11.38 -8.29 16.02
N SER A 112 10.52 -8.53 17.02
CA SER A 112 10.00 -9.85 17.38
C SER A 112 8.78 -10.27 16.56
N GLY A 113 8.24 -9.40 15.71
CA GLY A 113 7.09 -9.66 14.84
C GLY A 113 5.94 -8.69 15.04
N VAL A 114 4.76 -9.11 14.59
CA VAL A 114 3.52 -8.33 14.61
C VAL A 114 2.60 -8.87 15.69
N LYS A 115 2.08 -7.98 16.54
CA LYS A 115 1.17 -8.30 17.64
C LYS A 115 -0.13 -7.52 17.49
N ALA A 116 -1.27 -8.21 17.53
CA ALA A 116 -2.59 -7.57 17.62
C ALA A 116 -2.77 -6.88 18.99
N LEU A 117 -3.36 -5.69 18.98
CA LEU A 117 -3.66 -4.88 20.15
C LEU A 117 -5.15 -4.89 20.48
#